data_6c730a24d959a076f60e8aeb76f7b331
#
_entry.id   6c730a24d959a076f60e8aeb76f7b331
#
_cell.length_a   1.000
_cell.length_b   1.000
_cell.length_c   1.000
_cell.angle_alpha   90.00
_cell.angle_beta   90.00
_cell.angle_gamma   90.00
#
_symmetry.space_group_name_H-M   'P 1'
#
loop_
_entity.id
_entity.type
_entity.pdbx_description
1 polymer ?
#
loop_
_entity_poly.entity_id
_entity_poly.type
_entity_poly.pdbx_seq_one_letter_code
_entity_poly.pdbx_strand_id
1 'polypeptide(L)'
;MEQLILQEEKKPNALAFKVAISFAVYSIVLIYLLKLLGIDSTNPDLPIAEKIIAMVLSYGVFFMSIIYTQITHKKELGGYITYGRAFSTGFKVAAYAGLFVGLLFILYYKVLDPNALDKIADAAIEKANGNEQQVKGIEMMRGYMWIFTAFGAAIAYTLLGLIISLISAAILKKERV
;
A
#
# COMPACT_ATOMS: atom_id res chain seq x y z
N MET A 1 4.53 -12.10 -37.80
CA MET A 1 5.13 -13.03 -36.79
C MET A 1 6.10 -12.28 -35.87
N GLU A 2 7.03 -11.51 -36.38
CA GLU A 2 8.02 -10.74 -35.61
C GLU A 2 7.39 -9.72 -34.65
N GLN A 3 6.37 -8.97 -35.06
CA GLN A 3 5.63 -8.04 -34.19
C GLN A 3 4.90 -8.74 -33.01
N LEU A 4 4.48 -9.99 -33.19
CA LEU A 4 3.84 -10.79 -32.16
C LEU A 4 4.86 -11.24 -31.11
N ILE A 5 6.05 -11.64 -31.55
CA ILE A 5 7.16 -12.02 -30.67
C ILE A 5 7.61 -10.82 -29.83
N LEU A 6 7.76 -9.65 -30.45
CA LEU A 6 8.11 -8.40 -29.75
C LEU A 6 7.04 -7.96 -28.72
N GLN A 7 5.75 -8.23 -28.97
CA GLN A 7 4.69 -7.97 -27.99
C GLN A 7 4.75 -8.94 -26.80
N GLU A 8 5.12 -10.20 -27.03
CA GLU A 8 5.25 -11.19 -25.96
C GLU A 8 6.46 -10.95 -25.05
N GLU A 9 7.49 -10.26 -25.52
CA GLU A 9 8.67 -9.88 -24.72
C GLU A 9 8.48 -8.65 -23.83
N LYS A 10 7.41 -7.86 -24.04
CA LYS A 10 7.15 -6.69 -23.19
C LYS A 10 6.95 -7.08 -21.73
N LYS A 11 7.80 -6.54 -20.88
CA LYS A 11 7.74 -6.73 -19.41
C LYS A 11 7.05 -5.53 -18.77
N PRO A 12 6.15 -5.74 -17.78
CA PRO A 12 5.40 -4.65 -17.14
C PRO A 12 6.21 -3.87 -16.11
N ASN A 13 7.52 -4.08 -15.99
CA ASN A 13 8.33 -3.54 -14.88
C ASN A 13 8.27 -2.01 -14.78
N ALA A 14 8.48 -1.32 -15.90
CA ALA A 14 8.47 0.15 -15.92
C ALA A 14 7.09 0.72 -15.60
N LEU A 15 6.02 0.10 -16.12
CA LEU A 15 4.64 0.50 -15.82
C LEU A 15 4.32 0.26 -14.35
N ALA A 16 4.61 -0.94 -13.83
CA ALA A 16 4.38 -1.28 -12.43
C ALA A 16 5.14 -0.36 -11.48
N PHE A 17 6.40 -0.04 -11.78
CA PHE A 17 7.21 0.90 -11.01
C PHE A 17 6.59 2.31 -10.99
N LYS A 18 6.22 2.85 -12.16
CA LYS A 18 5.59 4.18 -12.26
C LYS A 18 4.28 4.26 -11.48
N VAL A 19 3.42 3.27 -11.61
CA VAL A 19 2.14 3.23 -10.90
C VAL A 19 2.37 3.10 -9.40
N ALA A 20 3.31 2.28 -8.95
CA ALA A 20 3.61 2.09 -7.55
C ALA A 20 4.17 3.35 -6.88
N ILE A 21 5.10 4.06 -7.53
CA ILE A 21 5.63 5.33 -6.99
C ILE A 21 4.56 6.41 -6.98
N SER A 22 3.71 6.48 -8.01
CA SER A 22 2.57 7.43 -8.04
C SER A 22 1.59 7.15 -6.91
N PHE A 23 1.29 5.88 -6.64
CA PHE A 23 0.46 5.47 -5.50
C PHE A 23 1.10 5.85 -4.17
N ALA A 24 2.40 5.65 -4.01
CA ALA A 24 3.11 5.98 -2.78
C ALA A 24 3.09 7.49 -2.50
N VAL A 25 3.32 8.32 -3.54
CA VAL A 25 3.19 9.79 -3.43
C VAL A 25 1.75 10.19 -3.09
N TYR A 26 0.76 9.57 -3.76
CA TYR A 26 -0.64 9.76 -3.43
C TYR A 26 -0.93 9.46 -1.95
N SER A 27 -0.36 8.38 -1.40
CA SER A 27 -0.60 7.98 -0.01
C SER A 27 -0.13 9.03 1.00
N ILE A 28 1.02 9.67 0.77
CA ILE A 28 1.49 10.78 1.63
C ILE A 28 0.59 12.00 1.48
N VAL A 29 0.27 12.40 0.25
CA VAL A 29 -0.63 13.53 0.00
C VAL A 29 -1.99 13.28 0.68
N LEU A 30 -2.51 12.06 0.59
CA LEU A 30 -3.76 11.69 1.24
C LEU A 30 -3.70 11.85 2.76
N ILE A 31 -2.61 11.40 3.41
CA ILE A 31 -2.43 11.56 4.86
C ILE A 31 -2.53 13.04 5.26
N TYR A 32 -1.85 13.92 4.53
CA TYR A 32 -1.92 15.36 4.79
C TYR A 32 -3.30 15.96 4.54
N LEU A 33 -3.94 15.59 3.44
CA LEU A 33 -5.30 16.07 3.13
C LEU A 33 -6.31 15.63 4.18
N LEU A 34 -6.28 14.37 4.60
CA LEU A 34 -7.15 13.86 5.66
C LEU A 34 -6.90 14.59 6.97
N LYS A 35 -5.65 14.82 7.33
CA LYS A 35 -5.27 15.57 8.54
C LYS A 35 -5.78 17.02 8.50
N LEU A 36 -5.71 17.71 7.35
CA LEU A 36 -6.29 19.05 7.16
C LEU A 36 -7.81 19.06 7.30
N LEU A 37 -8.48 17.97 6.96
CA LEU A 37 -9.92 17.80 7.12
C LEU A 37 -10.32 17.35 8.54
N GLY A 38 -9.37 17.25 9.48
CA GLY A 38 -9.60 16.81 10.84
C GLY A 38 -9.60 15.28 11.02
N ILE A 39 -9.39 14.52 9.95
CA ILE A 39 -9.34 13.06 9.96
C ILE A 39 -7.89 12.62 10.24
N ASP A 40 -7.50 12.63 11.51
CA ASP A 40 -6.16 12.19 11.90
C ASP A 40 -6.16 10.69 12.22
N SER A 41 -5.58 9.89 11.33
CA SER A 41 -5.48 8.43 11.49
C SER A 41 -4.62 8.00 12.68
N THR A 42 -3.88 8.92 13.31
CA THR A 42 -3.15 8.65 14.56
C THR A 42 -4.03 8.77 15.79
N ASN A 43 -5.24 9.34 15.65
CA ASN A 43 -6.21 9.42 16.72
C ASN A 43 -6.93 8.06 16.91
N PRO A 44 -6.76 7.36 18.05
CA PRO A 44 -7.42 6.08 18.29
C PRO A 44 -8.94 6.19 18.40
N ASP A 45 -9.46 7.37 18.76
CA ASP A 45 -10.89 7.62 18.99
C ASP A 45 -11.58 8.25 17.76
N LEU A 46 -10.95 8.17 16.59
CA LEU A 46 -11.53 8.62 15.34
C LEU A 46 -12.90 7.94 15.08
N PRO A 47 -13.94 8.69 14.68
CA PRO A 47 -15.26 8.13 14.34
C PRO A 47 -15.17 7.03 13.28
N ILE A 48 -16.02 6.01 13.38
CA ILE A 48 -16.01 4.87 12.44
C ILE A 48 -16.20 5.32 10.99
N ALA A 49 -17.07 6.29 10.74
CA ALA A 49 -17.31 6.83 9.40
C ALA A 49 -16.02 7.40 8.77
N GLU A 50 -15.24 8.15 9.55
CA GLU A 50 -13.98 8.75 9.11
C GLU A 50 -12.91 7.68 8.88
N LYS A 51 -12.85 6.64 9.73
CA LYS A 51 -11.98 5.47 9.51
C LYS A 51 -12.32 4.77 8.19
N ILE A 52 -13.60 4.58 7.88
CA ILE A 52 -14.04 3.95 6.63
C ILE A 52 -13.65 4.82 5.44
N ILE A 53 -13.87 6.13 5.50
CA ILE A 53 -13.47 7.06 4.42
C ILE A 53 -11.97 6.97 4.17
N ALA A 54 -11.15 7.07 5.21
CA ALA A 54 -9.69 6.97 5.10
C ALA A 54 -9.26 5.61 4.51
N MET A 55 -9.89 4.52 4.96
CA MET A 55 -9.63 3.17 4.47
C MET A 55 -10.00 3.01 2.99
N VAL A 56 -11.18 3.47 2.58
CA VAL A 56 -11.64 3.38 1.18
C VAL A 56 -10.75 4.20 0.26
N LEU A 57 -10.38 5.41 0.66
CA LEU A 57 -9.46 6.24 -0.13
C LEU A 57 -8.07 5.61 -0.24
N SER A 58 -7.53 5.04 0.82
CA SER A 58 -6.20 4.42 0.80
C SER A 58 -6.19 3.11 0.01
N TYR A 59 -7.03 2.16 0.40
CA TYR A 59 -7.02 0.81 -0.20
C TYR A 59 -7.76 0.74 -1.53
N GLY A 60 -8.79 1.57 -1.74
CA GLY A 60 -9.52 1.65 -3.01
C GLY A 60 -8.60 2.07 -4.15
N VAL A 61 -7.81 3.13 -3.95
CA VAL A 61 -6.83 3.59 -4.96
C VAL A 61 -5.73 2.56 -5.17
N PHE A 62 -5.29 1.86 -4.13
CA PHE A 62 -4.33 0.77 -4.25
C PHE A 62 -4.87 -0.38 -5.13
N PHE A 63 -6.11 -0.82 -4.85
CA PHE A 63 -6.81 -1.83 -5.64
C PHE A 63 -6.91 -1.41 -7.13
N MET A 64 -7.35 -0.19 -7.37
CA MET A 64 -7.45 0.37 -8.72
C MET A 64 -6.10 0.44 -9.43
N SER A 65 -5.02 0.75 -8.72
CA SER A 65 -3.66 0.80 -9.26
C SER A 65 -3.19 -0.56 -9.80
N ILE A 66 -3.49 -1.64 -9.07
CA ILE A 66 -3.16 -3.01 -9.50
C ILE A 66 -3.95 -3.37 -10.76
N ILE A 67 -5.28 -3.20 -10.73
CA ILE A 67 -6.15 -3.52 -11.87
C ILE A 67 -5.80 -2.68 -13.09
N TYR A 68 -5.60 -1.39 -12.92
CA TYR A 68 -5.18 -0.49 -13.98
C TYR A 68 -3.92 -0.98 -14.69
N THR A 69 -2.91 -1.38 -13.91
CA THR A 69 -1.65 -1.87 -14.47
C THR A 69 -1.84 -3.17 -15.25
N GLN A 70 -2.64 -4.09 -14.73
CA GLN A 70 -2.95 -5.35 -15.42
C GLN A 70 -3.72 -5.12 -16.71
N ILE A 71 -4.73 -4.23 -16.72
CA ILE A 71 -5.51 -3.90 -17.91
C ILE A 71 -4.64 -3.19 -18.97
N THR A 72 -3.80 -2.24 -18.52
CA THR A 72 -2.91 -1.51 -19.42
C THR A 72 -1.91 -2.45 -20.06
N HIS A 73 -1.28 -3.33 -19.28
CA HIS A 73 -0.34 -4.31 -19.79
C HIS A 73 -1.02 -5.33 -20.74
N LYS A 74 -2.25 -5.76 -20.44
CA LYS A 74 -3.06 -6.59 -21.33
C LYS A 74 -3.29 -5.90 -22.68
N LYS A 75 -3.58 -4.59 -22.70
CA LYS A 75 -3.73 -3.81 -23.94
C LYS A 75 -2.42 -3.75 -24.72
N GLU A 76 -1.29 -3.55 -24.05
CA GLU A 76 0.04 -3.55 -24.69
C GLU A 76 0.40 -4.89 -25.35
N LEU A 77 -0.19 -5.98 -24.87
CA LEU A 77 -0.05 -7.33 -25.40
C LEU A 77 -1.09 -7.68 -26.49
N GLY A 78 -1.80 -6.67 -27.01
CA GLY A 78 -2.82 -6.90 -28.04
C GLY A 78 -4.13 -7.46 -27.52
N GLY A 79 -4.46 -7.25 -26.25
CA GLY A 79 -5.73 -7.63 -25.64
C GLY A 79 -5.78 -9.04 -25.05
N TYR A 80 -4.65 -9.76 -25.03
CA TYR A 80 -4.52 -11.11 -24.48
C TYR A 80 -3.51 -11.11 -23.35
N ILE A 81 -3.77 -11.86 -22.29
CA ILE A 81 -2.84 -12.04 -21.16
C ILE A 81 -3.11 -13.37 -20.46
N THR A 82 -2.06 -14.15 -20.24
CA THR A 82 -2.16 -15.38 -19.45
C THR A 82 -2.34 -15.05 -17.97
N TYR A 83 -2.90 -16.00 -17.20
CA TYR A 83 -3.07 -15.85 -15.75
C TYR A 83 -1.76 -15.46 -15.04
N GLY A 84 -0.69 -16.23 -15.28
CA GLY A 84 0.61 -16.00 -14.63
C GLY A 84 1.20 -14.62 -14.96
N ARG A 85 1.00 -14.14 -16.17
CA ARG A 85 1.46 -12.83 -16.61
C ARG A 85 0.65 -11.69 -15.99
N ALA A 86 -0.68 -11.84 -15.93
CA ALA A 86 -1.55 -10.90 -15.24
C ALA A 86 -1.24 -10.83 -13.74
N PHE A 87 -1.10 -11.99 -13.09
CA PHE A 87 -0.69 -12.09 -11.70
C PHE A 87 0.65 -11.40 -11.45
N SER A 88 1.69 -11.77 -12.20
CA SER A 88 3.03 -11.15 -12.07
C SER A 88 3.00 -9.63 -12.26
N THR A 89 2.14 -9.13 -13.17
CA THR A 89 1.97 -7.69 -13.40
C THR A 89 1.41 -7.00 -12.17
N GLY A 90 0.32 -7.51 -11.60
CA GLY A 90 -0.30 -6.93 -10.40
C GLY A 90 0.59 -7.07 -9.17
N PHE A 91 1.21 -8.23 -8.98
CA PHE A 91 2.10 -8.46 -7.83
C PHE A 91 3.34 -7.56 -7.84
N LYS A 92 3.89 -7.21 -9.02
CA LYS A 92 4.97 -6.22 -9.11
C LYS A 92 4.53 -4.84 -8.61
N VAL A 93 3.31 -4.41 -8.93
CA VAL A 93 2.77 -3.15 -8.36
C VAL A 93 2.71 -3.25 -6.84
N ALA A 94 2.21 -4.36 -6.32
CA ALA A 94 2.08 -4.57 -4.87
C ALA A 94 3.44 -4.53 -4.16
N ALA A 95 4.43 -5.25 -4.69
CA ALA A 95 5.78 -5.30 -4.11
C ALA A 95 6.47 -3.93 -4.14
N TYR A 96 6.42 -3.23 -5.28
CA TYR A 96 6.97 -1.88 -5.38
C TYR A 96 6.21 -0.87 -4.49
N ALA A 97 4.88 -0.93 -4.46
CA ALA A 97 4.06 -0.05 -3.62
C ALA A 97 4.35 -0.28 -2.13
N GLY A 98 4.42 -1.55 -1.69
CA GLY A 98 4.80 -1.88 -0.33
C GLY A 98 6.17 -1.31 0.05
N LEU A 99 7.18 -1.49 -0.81
CA LEU A 99 8.50 -0.93 -0.61
C LEU A 99 8.48 0.61 -0.51
N PHE A 100 7.83 1.29 -1.46
CA PHE A 100 7.80 2.75 -1.47
C PHE A 100 6.99 3.33 -0.32
N VAL A 101 5.83 2.75 0.02
CA VAL A 101 5.04 3.17 1.18
C VAL A 101 5.84 2.98 2.47
N GLY A 102 6.55 1.87 2.62
CA GLY A 102 7.43 1.65 3.76
C GLY A 102 8.52 2.72 3.88
N LEU A 103 9.22 3.03 2.78
CA LEU A 103 10.24 4.09 2.75
C LEU A 103 9.65 5.47 3.05
N LEU A 104 8.47 5.78 2.50
CA LEU A 104 7.79 7.04 2.75
C LEU A 104 7.28 7.14 4.20
N PHE A 105 6.90 6.05 4.85
CA PHE A 105 6.56 6.05 6.27
C PHE A 105 7.77 6.33 7.15
N ILE A 106 8.97 5.83 6.78
CA ILE A 106 10.21 6.23 7.46
C ILE A 106 10.42 7.73 7.36
N LEU A 107 10.29 8.29 6.15
CA LEU A 107 10.40 9.73 5.92
C LEU A 107 9.34 10.50 6.73
N TYR A 108 8.10 10.04 6.71
CA TYR A 108 6.99 10.68 7.42
C TYR A 108 7.27 10.75 8.93
N TYR A 109 7.55 9.63 9.57
CA TYR A 109 7.73 9.55 11.03
C TYR A 109 9.09 10.09 11.52
N LYS A 110 10.11 10.20 10.66
CA LYS A 110 11.40 10.75 11.07
C LYS A 110 11.57 12.22 10.76
N VAL A 111 10.88 12.74 9.73
CA VAL A 111 11.11 14.09 9.20
C VAL A 111 9.85 14.94 9.22
N LEU A 112 8.72 14.40 8.72
CA LEU A 112 7.52 15.20 8.48
C LEU A 112 6.62 15.34 9.72
N ASP A 113 6.44 14.29 10.49
CA ASP A 113 5.68 14.30 11.75
C ASP A 113 6.35 13.36 12.78
N PRO A 114 7.49 13.76 13.38
CA PRO A 114 8.20 12.93 14.34
C PRO A 114 7.38 12.59 15.59
N ASN A 115 6.41 13.45 15.94
CA ASN A 115 5.60 13.29 17.14
C ASN A 115 4.38 12.37 16.93
N ALA A 116 4.09 11.95 15.68
CA ALA A 116 2.90 11.14 15.39
C ALA A 116 2.91 9.79 16.14
N LEU A 117 4.06 9.13 16.19
CA LEU A 117 4.20 7.85 16.89
C LEU A 117 4.20 7.99 18.39
N ASP A 118 4.71 9.11 18.92
CA ASP A 118 4.65 9.42 20.35
C ASP A 118 3.21 9.58 20.82
N LYS A 119 2.36 10.25 20.07
CA LYS A 119 0.92 10.36 20.36
C LYS A 119 0.24 9.00 20.39
N ILE A 120 0.60 8.10 19.45
CA ILE A 120 0.07 6.74 19.43
C ILE A 120 0.52 5.96 20.67
N ALA A 121 1.80 6.09 21.06
CA ALA A 121 2.34 5.45 22.26
C ALA A 121 1.67 5.96 23.53
N ASP A 122 1.51 7.28 23.67
CA ASP A 122 0.87 7.91 24.81
C ASP A 122 -0.59 7.47 24.94
N ALA A 123 -1.35 7.45 23.86
CA ALA A 123 -2.72 6.95 23.84
C ALA A 123 -2.82 5.44 24.19
N ALA A 124 -1.84 4.64 23.79
CA ALA A 124 -1.77 3.22 24.15
C ALA A 124 -1.46 3.03 25.63
N ILE A 125 -0.57 3.86 26.20
CA ILE A 125 -0.25 3.87 27.64
C ILE A 125 -1.49 4.26 28.46
N GLU A 126 -2.22 5.29 28.04
CA GLU A 126 -3.47 5.69 28.69
C GLU A 126 -4.50 4.55 28.69
N LYS A 127 -4.66 3.86 27.57
CA LYS A 127 -5.56 2.69 27.45
C LYS A 127 -5.11 1.46 28.25
N ALA A 128 -3.84 1.38 28.61
CA ALA A 128 -3.32 0.29 29.45
C ALA A 128 -3.83 0.37 30.90
N ASN A 129 -4.50 1.48 31.30
CA ASN A 129 -5.17 1.66 32.61
C ASN A 129 -4.29 1.26 33.81
N GLY A 130 -3.01 1.63 33.78
CA GLY A 130 -2.06 1.35 34.87
C GLY A 130 -1.49 -0.06 34.89
N ASN A 131 -1.70 -0.87 33.85
CA ASN A 131 -1.02 -2.16 33.72
C ASN A 131 0.47 -1.95 33.44
N GLU A 132 1.30 -2.07 34.48
CA GLU A 132 2.73 -1.80 34.44
C GLU A 132 3.48 -2.60 33.37
N GLN A 133 3.09 -3.87 33.12
CA GLN A 133 3.73 -4.70 32.12
C GLN A 133 3.46 -4.20 30.70
N GLN A 134 2.23 -3.76 30.43
CA GLN A 134 1.86 -3.19 29.14
C GLN A 134 2.53 -1.84 28.91
N VAL A 135 2.52 -0.96 29.91
CA VAL A 135 3.20 0.35 29.85
C VAL A 135 4.68 0.17 29.55
N LYS A 136 5.37 -0.69 30.32
CA LYS A 136 6.79 -0.97 30.11
C LYS A 136 7.08 -1.55 28.71
N GLY A 137 6.20 -2.41 28.20
CA GLY A 137 6.31 -2.96 26.86
C GLY A 137 6.21 -1.87 25.78
N ILE A 138 5.24 -0.94 25.93
CA ILE A 138 5.05 0.17 24.99
C ILE A 138 6.26 1.12 25.03
N GLU A 139 6.75 1.47 26.21
CA GLU A 139 7.92 2.34 26.37
C GLU A 139 9.18 1.73 25.75
N MET A 140 9.41 0.44 25.94
CA MET A 140 10.54 -0.26 25.28
C MET A 140 10.45 -0.26 23.77
N MET A 141 9.25 -0.36 23.21
CA MET A 141 9.02 -0.36 21.77
C MET A 141 9.02 1.04 21.16
N ARG A 142 8.80 2.09 21.95
CA ARG A 142 8.60 3.47 21.48
C ARG A 142 9.67 3.93 20.49
N GLY A 143 10.95 3.72 20.82
CA GLY A 143 12.07 4.08 19.96
C GLY A 143 12.15 3.35 18.61
N TYR A 144 11.48 2.21 18.50
CA TYR A 144 11.49 1.34 17.31
C TYR A 144 10.17 1.34 16.53
N MET A 145 9.14 2.04 17.02
CA MET A 145 7.80 2.03 16.40
C MET A 145 7.83 2.42 14.93
N TRP A 146 8.68 3.35 14.54
CA TRP A 146 8.84 3.78 13.15
C TRP A 146 9.28 2.63 12.22
N ILE A 147 10.16 1.74 12.71
CA ILE A 147 10.61 0.56 11.96
C ILE A 147 9.44 -0.41 11.79
N PHE A 148 8.79 -0.76 12.91
CA PHE A 148 7.67 -1.71 12.88
C PHE A 148 6.52 -1.21 12.02
N THR A 149 6.20 0.07 12.07
CA THR A 149 5.14 0.67 11.27
C THR A 149 5.50 0.67 9.78
N ALA A 150 6.73 1.04 9.43
CA ALA A 150 7.18 1.04 8.04
C ALA A 150 7.24 -0.37 7.44
N PHE A 151 7.84 -1.32 8.16
CA PHE A 151 7.89 -2.72 7.72
C PHE A 151 6.51 -3.37 7.71
N GLY A 152 5.69 -3.11 8.73
CA GLY A 152 4.32 -3.60 8.79
C GLY A 152 3.49 -3.12 7.60
N ALA A 153 3.60 -1.84 7.24
CA ALA A 153 2.94 -1.30 6.07
C ALA A 153 3.45 -1.94 4.77
N ALA A 154 4.78 -2.07 4.61
CA ALA A 154 5.37 -2.70 3.44
C ALA A 154 4.86 -4.14 3.24
N ILE A 155 4.84 -4.93 4.31
CA ILE A 155 4.33 -6.31 4.30
C ILE A 155 2.82 -6.32 4.03
N ALA A 156 2.05 -5.48 4.71
CA ALA A 156 0.59 -5.43 4.57
C ALA A 156 0.16 -5.10 3.12
N TYR A 157 0.75 -4.06 2.50
CA TYR A 157 0.47 -3.73 1.10
C TYR A 157 0.90 -4.84 0.14
N THR A 158 2.05 -5.48 0.39
CA THR A 158 2.52 -6.58 -0.45
C THR A 158 1.60 -7.80 -0.37
N LEU A 159 1.17 -8.21 0.83
CA LEU A 159 0.29 -9.36 1.04
C LEU A 159 -1.13 -9.07 0.51
N LEU A 160 -1.68 -7.89 0.83
CA LEU A 160 -2.99 -7.49 0.30
C LEU A 160 -2.96 -7.44 -1.23
N GLY A 161 -1.93 -6.85 -1.79
CA GLY A 161 -1.76 -6.76 -3.24
C GLY A 161 -1.53 -8.11 -3.91
N LEU A 162 -0.88 -9.07 -3.23
CA LEU A 162 -0.79 -10.45 -3.71
C LEU A 162 -2.18 -11.06 -3.87
N ILE A 163 -3.04 -10.94 -2.85
CA ILE A 163 -4.42 -11.47 -2.89
C ILE A 163 -5.21 -10.79 -4.01
N ILE A 164 -5.16 -9.46 -4.10
CA ILE A 164 -5.84 -8.70 -5.15
C ILE A 164 -5.35 -9.14 -6.53
N SER A 165 -4.03 -9.33 -6.69
CA SER A 165 -3.42 -9.72 -7.98
C SER A 165 -3.84 -11.13 -8.41
N LEU A 166 -3.99 -12.06 -7.47
CA LEU A 166 -4.48 -13.42 -7.76
C LEU A 166 -5.93 -13.38 -8.29
N ILE A 167 -6.80 -12.65 -7.59
CA ILE A 167 -8.22 -12.56 -7.94
C ILE A 167 -8.39 -11.83 -9.28
N SER A 168 -7.78 -10.66 -9.43
CA SER A 168 -7.90 -9.86 -10.63
C SER A 168 -7.27 -10.53 -11.86
N ALA A 169 -6.17 -11.29 -11.69
CA ALA A 169 -5.58 -12.07 -12.77
C ALA A 169 -6.53 -13.18 -13.28
N ALA A 170 -7.27 -13.82 -12.37
CA ALA A 170 -8.25 -14.83 -12.76
C ALA A 170 -9.41 -14.24 -13.58
N ILE A 171 -9.81 -13.00 -13.27
CA ILE A 171 -10.87 -12.28 -13.99
C ILE A 171 -10.37 -11.76 -15.35
N LEU A 172 -9.14 -11.23 -15.38
CA LEU A 172 -8.60 -10.53 -16.54
C LEU A 172 -7.94 -11.44 -17.57
N LYS A 173 -7.60 -12.69 -17.21
CA LYS A 173 -6.97 -13.64 -18.14
C LYS A 173 -7.79 -13.77 -19.42
N LYS A 174 -7.12 -13.77 -20.54
CA LYS A 174 -7.67 -14.05 -21.85
C LYS A 174 -6.57 -14.66 -22.72
N GLU A 175 -6.65 -15.95 -22.96
CA GLU A 175 -5.68 -16.67 -23.78
C GLU A 175 -6.08 -16.62 -25.24
N ARG A 176 -5.08 -16.70 -26.13
CA ARG A 176 -5.33 -16.86 -27.55
C ARG A 176 -5.68 -18.34 -27.79
N VAL A 177 -6.80 -18.57 -28.44
CA VAL A 177 -7.18 -19.89 -28.95
C VAL A 177 -6.43 -20.15 -30.27
#